data_1978fdf750342a661e4801c08e67bb0b
#
_entry.id   1978fdf750342a661e4801c08e67bb0b
#
_cell.length_a   1.000
_cell.length_b   1.000
_cell.length_c   1.000
_cell.angle_alpha   90.00
_cell.angle_beta   90.00
_cell.angle_gamma   90.00
#
_symmetry.space_group_name_H-M   'P 1'
#
loop_
_entity.id
_entity.type
_entity.pdbx_description
1 polymer ?
#
loop_
_entity_poly.entity_id
_entity_poly.type
_entity_poly.pdbx_seq_one_letter_code
_entity_poly.pdbx_strand_id
1 'polypeptide(L)'
;MPKFLRFTTLSLRDLLVTFGPPLLLIVLVGVLAYKIIDPAPPKLVTLSTGQENSAYEQLAKRYAAVLAREGVQVRLQPSDGSLENLQRLKDPDSGIDLAFVQSGSTVLADAERDGLVSLGRDRKSTRL
;
A
#
# COMPACT_ATOMS: atom_id res chain seq x y z
N MET A 1 47.07 -40.93 15.29
CA MET A 1 47.53 -39.54 15.45
C MET A 1 46.48 -38.63 14.89
N PRO A 2 45.79 -37.84 15.66
CA PRO A 2 44.87 -36.90 15.13
C PRO A 2 45.64 -35.85 14.33
N LYS A 3 45.34 -35.74 13.05
CA LYS A 3 45.86 -34.65 12.24
C LYS A 3 45.14 -33.38 12.71
N PHE A 4 45.78 -32.61 13.55
CA PHE A 4 45.33 -31.27 13.86
C PHE A 4 45.23 -30.52 12.54
N LEU A 5 44.00 -30.13 12.20
CA LEU A 5 43.75 -29.19 11.13
C LEU A 5 44.63 -27.95 11.36
N ARG A 6 45.69 -27.86 10.59
CA ARG A 6 46.44 -26.63 10.49
C ARG A 6 45.44 -25.60 9.93
N PHE A 7 44.93 -24.75 10.77
CA PHE A 7 44.36 -23.53 10.33
C PHE A 7 45.48 -22.76 9.62
N THR A 8 45.66 -23.07 8.34
CA THR A 8 46.46 -22.20 7.47
C THR A 8 45.87 -20.82 7.62
N THR A 9 46.71 -19.85 7.90
CA THR A 9 46.35 -18.43 7.94
C THR A 9 45.71 -18.11 6.61
N LEU A 10 44.39 -18.17 6.57
CA LEU A 10 43.61 -17.77 5.42
C LEU A 10 43.94 -16.30 5.17
N SER A 11 44.64 -16.06 4.08
CA SER A 11 44.89 -14.70 3.66
C SER A 11 43.55 -14.00 3.46
N LEU A 12 43.44 -12.77 3.89
CA LEU A 12 42.24 -11.94 3.69
C LEU A 12 41.82 -11.94 2.22
N ARG A 13 42.81 -12.04 1.34
CA ARG A 13 42.62 -12.15 -0.11
C ARG A 13 41.91 -13.47 -0.51
N ASP A 14 42.32 -14.59 0.09
CA ASP A 14 41.71 -15.89 -0.21
C ASP A 14 40.29 -15.96 0.32
N LEU A 15 40.03 -15.35 1.47
CA LEU A 15 38.69 -15.21 2.04
C LEU A 15 37.78 -14.37 1.12
N LEU A 16 38.28 -13.24 0.64
CA LEU A 16 37.53 -12.35 -0.26
C LEU A 16 37.24 -13.00 -1.62
N VAL A 17 38.19 -13.74 -2.18
CA VAL A 17 38.01 -14.42 -3.47
C VAL A 17 37.02 -15.60 -3.35
N THR A 18 37.04 -16.31 -2.23
CA THR A 18 36.18 -17.49 -2.03
C THR A 18 34.77 -17.11 -1.60
N PHE A 19 34.62 -16.16 -0.70
CA PHE A 19 33.32 -15.76 -0.16
C PHE A 19 32.72 -14.50 -0.81
N GLY A 20 33.54 -13.71 -1.48
CA GLY A 20 33.09 -12.46 -2.13
C GLY A 20 32.01 -12.67 -3.20
N PRO A 21 32.23 -13.53 -4.22
CA PRO A 21 31.23 -13.75 -5.27
C PRO A 21 29.90 -14.29 -4.75
N PRO A 22 29.84 -15.34 -3.89
CA PRO A 22 28.58 -15.83 -3.37
C PRO A 22 27.88 -14.81 -2.45
N LEU A 23 28.63 -14.05 -1.67
CA LEU A 23 28.07 -12.99 -0.82
C LEU A 23 27.45 -11.88 -1.68
N LEU A 24 28.15 -11.47 -2.73
CA LEU A 24 27.65 -10.47 -3.67
C LEU A 24 26.37 -10.95 -4.36
N LEU A 25 26.30 -12.21 -4.73
CA LEU A 25 25.10 -12.82 -5.34
C LEU A 25 23.92 -12.79 -4.36
N ILE A 26 24.13 -13.16 -3.10
CA ILE A 26 23.10 -13.15 -2.06
C ILE A 26 22.58 -11.73 -1.84
N VAL A 27 23.46 -10.73 -1.75
CA VAL A 27 23.07 -9.33 -1.60
C VAL A 27 22.29 -8.83 -2.81
N LEU A 28 22.74 -9.18 -4.02
CA LEU A 28 22.06 -8.80 -5.27
C LEU A 28 20.64 -9.39 -5.35
N VAL A 29 20.50 -10.67 -5.04
CA VAL A 29 19.19 -11.36 -5.01
C VAL A 29 18.30 -10.76 -3.93
N GLY A 30 18.82 -10.46 -2.75
CA GLY A 30 18.10 -9.83 -1.66
C GLY A 30 17.57 -8.44 -2.03
N VAL A 31 18.38 -7.61 -2.67
CA VAL A 31 17.98 -6.26 -3.14
C VAL A 31 16.93 -6.34 -4.24
N LEU A 32 17.08 -7.27 -5.19
CA LEU A 32 16.07 -7.50 -6.24
C LEU A 32 14.75 -7.99 -5.67
N ALA A 33 14.79 -8.95 -4.74
CA ALA A 33 13.61 -9.45 -4.05
C ALA A 33 12.90 -8.34 -3.27
N TYR A 34 13.65 -7.51 -2.56
CA TYR A 34 13.12 -6.35 -1.83
C TYR A 34 12.38 -5.37 -2.75
N LYS A 35 12.95 -5.06 -3.91
CA LYS A 35 12.32 -4.15 -4.89
C LYS A 35 11.06 -4.75 -5.55
N ILE A 36 11.01 -6.07 -5.68
CA ILE A 36 9.86 -6.76 -6.30
C ILE A 36 8.72 -6.97 -5.29
N ILE A 37 9.07 -7.32 -4.04
CA ILE A 37 8.10 -7.67 -2.99
C ILE A 37 7.51 -6.42 -2.33
N ASP A 38 8.27 -5.35 -2.24
CA ASP A 38 7.85 -4.09 -1.65
C ASP A 38 7.80 -3.00 -2.74
N PRO A 39 6.75 -3.01 -3.58
CA PRO A 39 6.53 -1.90 -4.48
C PRO A 39 6.34 -0.65 -3.62
N ALA A 40 7.17 0.35 -3.86
CA ALA A 40 7.05 1.63 -3.17
C ALA A 40 5.58 2.07 -3.16
N PRO A 41 5.01 2.43 -2.01
CA PRO A 41 3.62 2.82 -1.92
C PRO A 41 3.33 3.90 -2.97
N PRO A 42 2.18 3.83 -3.65
CA PRO A 42 1.86 4.80 -4.68
C PRO A 42 1.90 6.21 -4.07
N LYS A 43 2.68 7.08 -4.68
CA LYS A 43 2.82 8.46 -4.21
C LYS A 43 1.57 9.30 -4.48
N LEU A 44 0.70 8.83 -5.35
CA LEU A 44 -0.55 9.47 -5.73
C LEU A 44 -1.69 8.48 -5.59
N VAL A 45 -2.70 8.87 -4.83
CA VAL A 45 -3.93 8.09 -4.61
C VAL A 45 -5.12 8.95 -4.99
N THR A 46 -6.04 8.42 -5.76
CA THR A 46 -7.28 9.10 -6.14
C THR A 46 -8.42 8.64 -5.25
N LEU A 47 -9.02 9.59 -4.54
CA LEU A 47 -10.11 9.37 -3.61
C LEU A 47 -11.42 9.95 -4.18
N SER A 48 -12.41 9.09 -4.40
CA SER A 48 -13.76 9.53 -4.73
C SER A 48 -14.51 9.93 -3.46
N THR A 49 -15.00 11.15 -3.42
CA THR A 49 -15.58 11.77 -2.23
C THR A 49 -17.10 11.72 -2.24
N GLY A 50 -17.73 12.81 -2.49
CA GLY A 50 -19.16 13.00 -2.56
C GLY A 50 -19.45 14.31 -3.29
N GLN A 51 -20.64 14.84 -3.12
CA GLN A 51 -21.01 16.14 -3.67
C GLN A 51 -20.13 17.25 -3.08
N GLU A 52 -19.92 18.29 -3.87
CA GLU A 52 -19.18 19.47 -3.41
C GLU A 52 -19.82 20.05 -2.13
N ASN A 53 -18.97 20.46 -1.22
CA ASN A 53 -19.35 20.95 0.13
C ASN A 53 -20.05 19.91 1.04
N SER A 54 -20.03 18.65 0.70
CA SER A 54 -20.54 17.59 1.57
C SER A 54 -19.60 17.29 2.74
N ALA A 55 -20.14 16.60 3.74
CA ALA A 55 -19.34 16.12 4.86
C ALA A 55 -18.21 15.17 4.40
N TYR A 56 -18.43 14.40 3.36
CA TYR A 56 -17.43 13.51 2.77
C TYR A 56 -16.27 14.28 2.15
N GLU A 57 -16.55 15.39 1.48
CA GLU A 57 -15.49 16.23 0.92
C GLU A 57 -14.63 16.86 2.00
N GLN A 58 -15.26 17.38 3.07
CA GLN A 58 -14.53 17.96 4.20
C GLN A 58 -13.65 16.91 4.91
N LEU A 59 -14.19 15.72 5.09
CA LEU A 59 -13.46 14.60 5.68
C LEU A 59 -12.29 14.17 4.78
N ALA A 60 -12.52 14.10 3.47
CA ALA A 60 -11.50 13.80 2.48
C ALA A 60 -10.35 14.80 2.49
N LYS A 61 -10.64 16.09 2.60
CA LYS A 61 -9.61 17.14 2.71
C LYS A 61 -8.73 16.97 3.95
N ARG A 62 -9.31 16.55 5.08
CA ARG A 62 -8.57 16.24 6.31
C ARG A 62 -7.66 15.04 6.14
N TYR A 63 -8.16 13.96 5.54
CA TYR A 63 -7.35 12.78 5.24
C TYR A 63 -6.23 13.09 4.25
N ALA A 64 -6.52 13.88 3.22
CA ALA A 64 -5.52 14.31 2.24
C ALA A 64 -4.38 15.11 2.91
N ALA A 65 -4.70 15.99 3.86
CA ALA A 65 -3.71 16.76 4.59
C ALA A 65 -2.81 15.88 5.48
N VAL A 66 -3.37 14.86 6.12
CA VAL A 66 -2.61 13.91 6.96
C VAL A 66 -1.71 13.05 6.08
N LEU A 67 -2.23 12.49 4.99
CA LEU A 67 -1.47 11.65 4.08
C LEU A 67 -0.36 12.42 3.34
N ALA A 68 -0.57 13.70 3.05
CA ALA A 68 0.45 14.56 2.48
C ALA A 68 1.69 14.70 3.40
N ARG A 69 1.50 14.69 4.71
CA ARG A 69 2.60 14.69 5.69
C ARG A 69 3.43 13.41 5.63
N GLU A 70 2.81 12.31 5.25
CA GLU A 70 3.46 10.99 5.07
C GLU A 70 4.02 10.79 3.65
N GLY A 71 4.00 11.83 2.82
CA GLY A 71 4.52 11.78 1.46
C GLY A 71 3.57 11.21 0.41
N VAL A 72 2.29 11.00 0.75
CA VAL A 72 1.26 10.52 -0.18
C VAL A 72 0.37 11.68 -0.61
N GLN A 73 0.32 11.94 -1.90
CA GLN A 73 -0.59 12.93 -2.48
C GLN A 73 -1.96 12.30 -2.74
N VAL A 74 -3.01 12.96 -2.31
CA VAL A 74 -4.39 12.52 -2.54
C VAL A 74 -5.07 13.47 -3.50
N ARG A 75 -5.54 12.91 -4.62
CA ARG A 75 -6.40 13.62 -5.57
C ARG A 75 -7.84 13.36 -5.18
N LEU A 76 -8.59 14.42 -4.90
CA LEU A 76 -10.01 14.34 -4.59
C LEU A 76 -10.83 14.43 -5.88
N GLN A 77 -11.76 13.49 -6.04
CA GLN A 77 -12.69 13.50 -7.15
C GLN A 77 -14.13 13.51 -6.61
N PRO A 78 -14.91 14.55 -6.92
CA PRO A 78 -16.30 14.62 -6.49
C PRO A 78 -17.16 13.56 -7.16
N SER A 79 -18.24 13.15 -6.50
CA SER A 79 -19.20 12.18 -7.00
C SER A 79 -20.60 12.49 -6.48
N ASP A 80 -21.60 11.80 -7.01
CA ASP A 80 -22.99 11.96 -6.57
C ASP A 80 -23.32 11.15 -5.30
N GLY A 81 -22.40 10.34 -4.82
CA GLY A 81 -22.54 9.62 -3.56
C GLY A 81 -22.01 8.19 -3.58
N SER A 82 -22.45 7.41 -2.57
CA SER A 82 -21.91 6.08 -2.29
C SER A 82 -22.08 5.08 -3.44
N LEU A 83 -23.19 5.14 -4.15
CA LEU A 83 -23.46 4.21 -5.26
C LEU A 83 -22.50 4.43 -6.42
N GLU A 84 -22.30 5.68 -6.81
CA GLU A 84 -21.35 6.04 -7.85
C GLU A 84 -19.91 5.71 -7.43
N ASN A 85 -19.56 5.99 -6.18
CA ASN A 85 -18.27 5.66 -5.62
C ASN A 85 -17.96 4.17 -5.71
N LEU A 86 -18.95 3.35 -5.41
CA LEU A 86 -18.81 1.91 -5.48
C LEU A 86 -18.67 1.41 -6.92
N GLN A 87 -19.45 1.97 -7.85
CA GLN A 87 -19.32 1.65 -9.27
C GLN A 87 -17.94 2.01 -9.81
N ARG A 88 -17.41 3.18 -9.44
CA ARG A 88 -16.07 3.60 -9.82
C ARG A 88 -14.97 2.69 -9.25
N LEU A 89 -15.11 2.22 -8.01
CA LEU A 89 -14.16 1.27 -7.41
C LEU A 89 -14.16 -0.09 -8.11
N LYS A 90 -15.31 -0.53 -8.61
CA LYS A 90 -15.42 -1.80 -9.35
C LYS A 90 -14.86 -1.71 -10.76
N ASP A 91 -14.82 -0.52 -11.33
CA ASP A 91 -14.32 -0.27 -12.68
C ASP A 91 -12.81 -0.01 -12.64
N PRO A 92 -11.97 -0.94 -13.15
CA PRO A 92 -10.52 -0.77 -13.17
C PRO A 92 -10.06 0.42 -14.04
N ASP A 93 -10.88 0.86 -14.99
CA ASP A 93 -10.56 1.97 -15.88
C ASP A 93 -10.92 3.35 -15.27
N SER A 94 -11.61 3.38 -14.14
CA SER A 94 -12.01 4.63 -13.47
C SER A 94 -10.84 5.42 -12.88
N GLY A 95 -9.74 4.73 -12.56
CA GLY A 95 -8.58 5.33 -11.91
C GLY A 95 -8.82 5.74 -10.45
N ILE A 96 -9.88 5.25 -9.81
CA ILE A 96 -10.19 5.50 -8.41
C ILE A 96 -9.60 4.39 -7.55
N ASP A 97 -8.78 4.77 -6.57
CA ASP A 97 -8.12 3.84 -5.65
C ASP A 97 -8.90 3.66 -4.35
N LEU A 98 -9.52 4.73 -3.88
CA LEU A 98 -10.28 4.79 -2.62
C LEU A 98 -11.61 5.51 -2.82
N ALA A 99 -12.60 5.17 -2.03
CA ALA A 99 -13.88 5.89 -2.01
C ALA A 99 -14.59 5.81 -0.67
N PHE A 100 -15.40 6.82 -0.38
CA PHE A 100 -16.32 6.79 0.75
C PHE A 100 -17.63 6.12 0.36
N VAL A 101 -18.04 5.13 1.15
CA VAL A 101 -19.29 4.41 0.96
C VAL A 101 -20.06 4.40 2.28
N GLN A 102 -21.33 4.75 2.23
CA GLN A 102 -22.19 4.73 3.41
C GLN A 102 -22.49 3.28 3.83
N SER A 103 -22.28 2.97 5.10
CA SER A 103 -22.60 1.67 5.66
C SER A 103 -24.13 1.47 5.71
N GLY A 104 -24.58 0.27 5.34
CA GLY A 104 -26.01 -0.08 5.32
C GLY A 104 -26.63 -0.16 3.93
N SER A 105 -25.92 0.25 2.87
CA SER A 105 -26.30 -0.14 1.52
C SER A 105 -26.04 -1.64 1.34
N THR A 106 -27.02 -2.35 0.83
CA THR A 106 -26.98 -3.81 0.53
C THR A 106 -25.79 -4.21 -0.36
N VAL A 107 -25.08 -3.23 -0.86
CA VAL A 107 -24.00 -3.34 -1.82
C VAL A 107 -22.66 -3.70 -1.16
N LEU A 108 -22.53 -3.56 0.18
CA LEU A 108 -21.29 -3.91 0.88
C LEU A 108 -21.02 -5.41 0.93
N ALA A 109 -22.06 -6.24 1.01
CA ALA A 109 -21.90 -7.69 0.97
C ALA A 109 -21.41 -8.20 -0.39
N ASP A 110 -21.79 -7.51 -1.47
CA ASP A 110 -21.34 -7.81 -2.81
C ASP A 110 -19.94 -7.22 -3.08
N ALA A 111 -19.58 -6.13 -2.42
CA ALA A 111 -18.28 -5.49 -2.57
C ALA A 111 -17.11 -6.40 -2.13
N GLU A 112 -17.28 -7.17 -1.07
CA GLU A 112 -16.26 -8.14 -0.63
C GLU A 112 -16.06 -9.26 -1.66
N ARG A 113 -17.11 -9.66 -2.36
CA ARG A 113 -17.02 -10.64 -3.47
C ARG A 113 -16.26 -10.08 -4.66
N ASP A 114 -16.34 -8.78 -4.88
CA ASP A 114 -15.64 -8.07 -5.97
C ASP A 114 -14.21 -7.69 -5.61
N GLY A 115 -13.69 -8.15 -4.47
CA GLY A 115 -12.31 -7.92 -4.03
C GLY A 115 -12.06 -6.55 -3.41
N LEU A 116 -13.11 -5.82 -3.04
CA LEU A 116 -12.98 -4.54 -2.33
C LEU A 116 -12.78 -4.77 -0.83
N VAL A 117 -11.89 -3.99 -0.23
CA VAL A 117 -11.54 -4.10 1.19
C VAL A 117 -11.94 -2.83 1.93
N SER A 118 -12.60 -2.99 3.07
CA SER A 118 -12.90 -1.87 3.97
C SER A 118 -11.66 -1.50 4.79
N LEU A 119 -11.18 -0.27 4.65
CA LEU A 119 -10.04 0.24 5.41
C LEU A 119 -10.41 0.74 6.81
N GLY A 120 -11.66 1.10 7.01
CA GLY A 120 -12.14 1.58 8.29
C GLY A 120 -13.59 2.02 8.25
N ARG A 121 -14.16 2.17 9.42
CA ARG A 121 -15.54 2.63 9.60
C ARG A 121 -15.56 3.76 10.64
N ASP A 122 -16.19 4.87 10.30
CA ASP A 122 -16.44 5.93 11.28
C ASP A 122 -17.61 5.53 12.19
N ARG A 123 -17.34 5.47 13.47
CA ARG A 123 -18.34 5.12 14.51
C ARG A 123 -19.02 6.33 15.15
N LYS A 124 -18.70 7.54 14.73
CA LYS A 124 -19.20 8.76 15.40
C LYS A 124 -20.64 9.14 15.09
N SER A 125 -21.33 8.43 14.21
CA SER A 125 -22.67 8.85 13.77
C SER A 125 -23.86 8.31 14.56
N THR A 126 -23.66 7.69 15.71
CA THR A 126 -24.75 7.10 16.50
C THR A 126 -24.77 7.57 17.94
N ARG A 127 -24.87 8.86 18.14
CA ARG A 127 -25.48 9.42 19.36
C ARG A 127 -26.55 10.44 18.96
N LEU A 128 -27.73 9.93 18.79
CA LEU A 128 -28.94 10.69 19.01
C LEU A 128 -29.15 10.81 20.53
#